data_406230ab2c51afadc531a4c2ae296b82
#
_entry.id   406230ab2c51afadc531a4c2ae296b82
#
_cell.length_a   1.000
_cell.length_b   1.000
_cell.length_c   1.000
_cell.angle_alpha   90.00
_cell.angle_beta   90.00
_cell.angle_gamma   90.00
#
_symmetry.space_group_name_H-M   'P 1'
#
loop_
_entity.id
_entity.type
_entity.pdbx_description
1 polymer ?
#
loop_
_entity_poly.entity_id
_entity_poly.type
_entity_poly.pdbx_seq_one_letter_code
_entity_poly.pdbx_strand_id
1 'polypeptide(L)'
;MAGARTSQTHPLQIADVRASPSHGRIGITFCPGKHDNAAATGAWARDLAADLAVIVAWGARLVLTLVEPAELAALKVPHLGAEIRTLGLDWRHLPIADYSVPAEAFEQQWETDGQDIRALLRSGTDVVVHCKGGLGRAGMIAARLLVELGMPPEQAIREVRRARAGAIETPAQLALVRRTKTIIAVDATADPPAIDTASMRKVGGQMGTNPGGVFQDETGRRFHVKSLESPAHARNEIIAARLYQLAGAPTLAYVAAKQPNQVATAFIALEKTRVSQLTDAERRQAQHWLGVHAWTANWDAAGYDGDNQGVANGVVMTLDVGGALAFRAQGDPKGKAFGTCVREIDTLRQDADNPHAIRLFGDMSPAAINAAIAVVTRIPDAAIRRAVTGNGGTSALADKMIARKADMARRLT
;
A
#
# COMPACT_ATOMS: atom_id res chain seq x y z
N MET A 1 15.24 -20.56 39.65
CA MET A 1 14.53 -20.64 38.34
C MET A 1 14.86 -19.37 37.56
N ALA A 2 15.33 -19.50 36.33
CA ALA A 2 15.56 -18.31 35.48
C ALA A 2 14.23 -17.59 35.24
N GLY A 3 14.20 -16.28 35.48
CA GLY A 3 12.99 -15.47 35.25
C GLY A 3 12.56 -15.48 33.77
N ALA A 4 11.29 -15.17 33.50
CA ALA A 4 10.81 -15.07 32.13
C ALA A 4 11.57 -13.98 31.34
N ARG A 5 11.83 -14.24 30.07
CA ARG A 5 12.43 -13.27 29.13
C ARG A 5 11.42 -12.19 28.77
N THR A 6 11.74 -10.94 29.08
CA THR A 6 10.87 -9.78 28.83
C THR A 6 11.41 -8.94 27.67
N SER A 7 10.64 -7.98 27.18
CA SER A 7 11.08 -7.02 26.16
C SER A 7 12.23 -6.14 26.64
N GLN A 8 12.36 -5.93 27.96
CA GLN A 8 13.46 -5.17 28.56
C GLN A 8 14.73 -6.00 28.67
N THR A 9 14.65 -7.25 29.18
CA THR A 9 15.82 -8.11 29.37
C THR A 9 16.32 -8.72 28.07
N HIS A 10 15.43 -8.90 27.09
CA HIS A 10 15.71 -9.46 25.77
C HIS A 10 14.97 -8.64 24.71
N PRO A 11 15.47 -7.45 24.32
CA PRO A 11 14.83 -6.61 23.30
C PRO A 11 14.51 -7.38 22.02
N LEU A 12 13.44 -6.98 21.33
CA LEU A 12 13.06 -7.62 20.07
C LEU A 12 14.20 -7.49 19.06
N GLN A 13 14.65 -8.63 18.54
CA GLN A 13 15.67 -8.69 17.51
C GLN A 13 15.02 -8.94 16.15
N ILE A 14 15.34 -8.11 15.18
CA ILE A 14 14.91 -8.24 13.80
C ILE A 14 16.14 -8.55 12.97
N ALA A 15 16.28 -9.80 12.54
CA ALA A 15 17.28 -10.19 11.56
C ALA A 15 16.80 -9.75 10.18
N ASP A 16 17.66 -9.17 9.34
CA ASP A 16 17.23 -8.70 8.04
C ASP A 16 18.02 -9.32 6.88
N VAL A 17 17.32 -9.47 5.77
CA VAL A 17 17.86 -9.90 4.49
C VAL A 17 17.34 -9.00 3.38
N ARG A 18 18.02 -8.98 2.22
CA ARG A 18 17.68 -8.11 1.10
C ARG A 18 17.99 -8.79 -0.23
N ALA A 19 17.09 -8.72 -1.19
CA ALA A 19 17.30 -9.33 -2.51
C ALA A 19 18.34 -8.58 -3.36
N SER A 20 18.39 -7.25 -3.24
CA SER A 20 19.40 -6.40 -3.86
C SER A 20 19.59 -5.11 -3.06
N PRO A 21 20.67 -4.33 -3.26
CA PRO A 21 20.89 -3.06 -2.55
C PRO A 21 19.78 -2.02 -2.75
N SER A 22 19.05 -2.07 -3.87
CA SER A 22 17.95 -1.15 -4.18
C SER A 22 16.61 -1.57 -3.58
N HIS A 23 16.46 -2.83 -3.16
CA HIS A 23 15.23 -3.32 -2.57
C HIS A 23 15.14 -2.97 -1.08
N GLY A 24 13.92 -2.95 -0.53
CA GLY A 24 13.68 -2.89 0.91
C GLY A 24 14.19 -4.13 1.64
N ARG A 25 14.33 -4.02 2.94
CA ARG A 25 14.74 -5.12 3.81
C ARG A 25 13.53 -6.00 4.14
N ILE A 26 13.79 -7.29 4.29
CA ILE A 26 12.86 -8.27 4.85
C ILE A 26 13.35 -8.58 6.25
N GLY A 27 12.68 -8.03 7.27
CA GLY A 27 12.96 -8.30 8.67
C GLY A 27 12.32 -9.62 9.09
N ILE A 28 13.05 -10.42 9.85
CA ILE A 28 12.61 -11.74 10.35
C ILE A 28 12.65 -11.68 11.87
N THR A 29 11.49 -11.89 12.51
CA THR A 29 11.42 -11.88 13.98
C THR A 29 10.42 -12.90 14.52
N PHE A 30 10.41 -13.11 15.83
CA PHE A 30 9.38 -13.89 16.52
C PHE A 30 8.14 -13.03 16.81
N CYS A 31 7.07 -13.66 17.32
CA CYS A 31 5.81 -12.97 17.60
C CYS A 31 6.01 -11.84 18.62
N PRO A 32 5.73 -10.56 18.24
CA PRO A 32 5.79 -9.43 19.17
C PRO A 32 4.78 -9.61 20.33
N GLY A 33 5.18 -9.21 21.52
CA GLY A 33 4.31 -9.25 22.71
C GLY A 33 3.98 -10.66 23.22
N LYS A 34 4.59 -11.72 22.69
CA LYS A 34 4.24 -13.10 23.04
C LYS A 34 4.46 -13.44 24.50
N HIS A 35 3.50 -14.15 25.09
CA HIS A 35 3.63 -14.89 26.34
C HIS A 35 3.65 -16.39 26.03
N ASP A 36 4.74 -17.06 26.36
CA ASP A 36 4.93 -18.49 26.08
C ASP A 36 5.77 -19.14 27.18
N ASN A 37 5.09 -19.84 28.08
CA ASN A 37 5.75 -20.51 29.20
C ASN A 37 6.41 -21.84 28.82
N ALA A 38 6.07 -22.38 27.63
CA ALA A 38 6.51 -23.70 27.15
C ALA A 38 7.53 -23.59 26.00
N ALA A 39 8.05 -22.40 25.70
CA ALA A 39 9.01 -22.26 24.62
C ALA A 39 10.33 -23.00 24.94
N ALA A 40 10.89 -23.69 23.96
CA ALA A 40 12.16 -24.43 24.09
C ALA A 40 13.32 -23.57 24.60
N THR A 41 13.25 -22.24 24.42
CA THR A 41 14.25 -21.29 24.89
C THR A 41 14.00 -20.75 26.30
N GLY A 42 13.02 -21.29 27.03
CA GLY A 42 12.58 -20.80 28.33
C GLY A 42 11.33 -19.90 28.23
N ALA A 43 10.76 -19.53 29.39
CA ALA A 43 9.52 -18.75 29.46
C ALA A 43 9.69 -17.33 28.89
N TRP A 44 8.67 -16.84 28.21
CA TRP A 44 8.59 -15.50 27.65
C TRP A 44 7.35 -14.76 28.19
N ALA A 45 7.56 -13.50 28.59
CA ALA A 45 6.49 -12.58 29.01
C ALA A 45 6.84 -11.19 28.46
N ARG A 46 6.42 -10.92 27.22
CA ARG A 46 6.84 -9.73 26.48
C ARG A 46 5.79 -8.64 26.54
N ASP A 47 6.21 -7.40 26.44
CA ASP A 47 5.38 -6.23 26.29
C ASP A 47 5.16 -5.95 24.79
N LEU A 48 3.88 -5.93 24.36
CA LEU A 48 3.55 -5.75 22.95
C LEU A 48 3.91 -4.35 22.45
N ALA A 49 3.64 -3.31 23.25
CA ALA A 49 3.92 -1.93 22.84
C ALA A 49 5.41 -1.68 22.67
N ALA A 50 6.23 -2.20 23.61
CA ALA A 50 7.69 -2.12 23.51
C ALA A 50 8.23 -2.84 22.27
N ASP A 51 7.70 -4.03 21.95
CA ASP A 51 8.13 -4.78 20.76
C ASP A 51 7.70 -4.10 19.46
N LEU A 52 6.49 -3.56 19.40
CA LEU A 52 6.03 -2.81 18.23
C LEU A 52 6.81 -1.51 18.03
N ALA A 53 7.22 -0.84 19.10
CA ALA A 53 8.09 0.33 19.01
C ALA A 53 9.44 -0.01 18.34
N VAL A 54 10.01 -1.20 18.59
CA VAL A 54 11.22 -1.67 17.88
C VAL A 54 10.95 -1.85 16.39
N ILE A 55 9.81 -2.41 16.00
CA ILE A 55 9.44 -2.61 14.59
C ILE A 55 9.27 -1.25 13.88
N VAL A 56 8.63 -0.28 14.54
CA VAL A 56 8.49 1.08 14.01
C VAL A 56 9.86 1.75 13.86
N ALA A 57 10.70 1.68 14.90
CA ALA A 57 12.04 2.27 14.88
C ALA A 57 12.96 1.61 13.82
N TRP A 58 12.76 0.31 13.55
CA TRP A 58 13.46 -0.40 12.48
C TRP A 58 13.06 0.09 11.07
N GLY A 59 11.94 0.77 10.93
CA GLY A 59 11.49 1.38 9.68
C GLY A 59 10.53 0.52 8.85
N ALA A 60 9.91 -0.50 9.43
CA ALA A 60 8.93 -1.32 8.73
C ALA A 60 7.74 -0.48 8.25
N ARG A 61 7.28 -0.75 7.05
CA ARG A 61 6.01 -0.23 6.52
C ARG A 61 4.88 -1.25 6.68
N LEU A 62 5.20 -2.52 6.58
CA LEU A 62 4.25 -3.61 6.63
C LEU A 62 4.76 -4.70 7.58
N VAL A 63 3.83 -5.26 8.35
CA VAL A 63 4.06 -6.45 9.17
C VAL A 63 3.22 -7.60 8.64
N LEU A 64 3.88 -8.71 8.26
CA LEU A 64 3.26 -9.95 7.83
C LEU A 64 3.24 -10.95 9.00
N THR A 65 2.06 -11.28 9.48
CA THR A 65 1.82 -12.24 10.55
C THR A 65 1.49 -13.62 9.98
N LEU A 66 2.29 -14.62 10.34
CA LEU A 66 2.12 -16.02 9.90
C LEU A 66 1.56 -16.94 10.98
N VAL A 67 1.27 -16.40 12.15
CA VAL A 67 0.75 -17.12 13.32
C VAL A 67 -0.76 -17.34 13.16
N GLU A 68 -1.25 -18.53 13.45
CA GLU A 68 -2.68 -18.84 13.39
C GLU A 68 -3.47 -18.06 14.47
N PRO A 69 -4.77 -17.78 14.25
CA PRO A 69 -5.59 -17.05 15.25
C PRO A 69 -5.60 -17.73 16.63
N ALA A 70 -5.66 -19.05 16.68
CA ALA A 70 -5.62 -19.80 17.92
C ALA A 70 -4.27 -19.66 18.65
N GLU A 71 -3.15 -19.63 17.89
CA GLU A 71 -1.83 -19.37 18.45
C GLU A 71 -1.70 -17.94 18.98
N LEU A 72 -2.24 -16.93 18.28
CA LEU A 72 -2.24 -15.54 18.75
C LEU A 72 -2.98 -15.40 20.09
N ALA A 73 -4.12 -16.08 20.24
CA ALA A 73 -4.85 -16.14 21.50
C ALA A 73 -4.04 -16.82 22.62
N ALA A 74 -3.42 -17.97 22.31
CA ALA A 74 -2.57 -18.71 23.27
C ALA A 74 -1.33 -17.88 23.69
N LEU A 75 -0.76 -17.09 22.78
CA LEU A 75 0.35 -16.18 23.03
C LEU A 75 -0.07 -14.86 23.69
N LYS A 76 -1.36 -14.69 24.03
CA LYS A 76 -1.97 -13.50 24.65
C LYS A 76 -1.86 -12.21 23.83
N VAL A 77 -1.81 -12.32 22.52
CA VAL A 77 -1.77 -11.18 21.58
C VAL A 77 -2.87 -11.25 20.50
N PRO A 78 -4.16 -11.53 20.87
CA PRO A 78 -5.22 -11.67 19.86
C PRO A 78 -5.50 -10.37 19.11
N HIS A 79 -5.12 -9.21 19.65
CA HIS A 79 -5.33 -7.90 19.04
C HIS A 79 -4.10 -7.36 18.31
N LEU A 80 -3.07 -8.18 18.08
CA LEU A 80 -1.80 -7.77 17.46
C LEU A 80 -2.01 -6.94 16.18
N GLY A 81 -2.91 -7.37 15.30
CA GLY A 81 -3.16 -6.65 14.04
C GLY A 81 -3.79 -5.27 14.22
N ALA A 82 -4.66 -5.10 15.22
CA ALA A 82 -5.25 -3.80 15.54
C ALA A 82 -4.17 -2.85 16.07
N GLU A 83 -3.32 -3.31 16.98
CA GLU A 83 -2.22 -2.53 17.55
C GLU A 83 -1.21 -2.11 16.49
N ILE A 84 -0.85 -3.00 15.55
CA ILE A 84 0.03 -2.68 14.43
C ILE A 84 -0.57 -1.55 13.58
N ARG A 85 -1.87 -1.60 13.27
CA ARG A 85 -2.54 -0.58 12.46
C ARG A 85 -2.65 0.77 13.18
N THR A 86 -2.84 0.78 14.51
CA THR A 86 -2.88 2.04 15.28
C THR A 86 -1.56 2.82 15.21
N LEU A 87 -0.44 2.10 14.99
CA LEU A 87 0.88 2.69 14.79
C LEU A 87 1.12 3.14 13.33
N GLY A 88 0.09 3.02 12.47
CA GLY A 88 0.15 3.41 11.07
C GLY A 88 0.99 2.48 10.19
N LEU A 89 1.18 1.24 10.62
CA LEU A 89 1.79 0.18 9.83
C LEU A 89 0.71 -0.62 9.09
N ASP A 90 1.03 -1.05 7.89
CA ASP A 90 0.19 -2.01 7.17
C ASP A 90 0.32 -3.39 7.84
N TRP A 91 -0.77 -4.13 7.90
CA TRP A 91 -0.79 -5.47 8.47
C TRP A 91 -1.45 -6.46 7.51
N ARG A 92 -0.75 -7.55 7.24
CA ARG A 92 -1.27 -8.70 6.51
C ARG A 92 -1.25 -9.93 7.41
N HIS A 93 -2.35 -10.68 7.42
CA HIS A 93 -2.49 -11.91 8.18
C HIS A 93 -2.65 -13.09 7.23
N LEU A 94 -1.59 -13.86 7.09
CA LEU A 94 -1.50 -15.03 6.21
C LEU A 94 -1.06 -16.23 7.05
N PRO A 95 -1.97 -16.85 7.81
CA PRO A 95 -1.63 -17.90 8.76
C PRO A 95 -1.09 -19.14 8.06
N ILE A 96 -0.06 -19.73 8.68
CA ILE A 96 0.51 -21.03 8.31
C ILE A 96 0.54 -21.87 9.58
N ALA A 97 0.07 -23.11 9.51
CA ALA A 97 0.13 -24.04 10.64
C ALA A 97 1.59 -24.27 11.07
N ASP A 98 1.82 -24.48 12.38
CA ASP A 98 3.18 -24.59 12.90
C ASP A 98 3.93 -25.78 12.27
N TYR A 99 5.23 -25.64 12.05
CA TYR A 99 6.12 -26.56 11.33
C TYR A 99 5.66 -26.93 9.90
N SER A 100 4.64 -26.27 9.34
CA SER A 100 4.06 -26.55 8.03
C SER A 100 4.53 -25.60 6.94
N VAL A 101 4.04 -25.83 5.73
CA VAL A 101 4.13 -24.96 4.55
C VAL A 101 2.77 -24.30 4.30
N PRO A 102 2.70 -23.24 3.48
CA PRO A 102 1.46 -22.62 3.06
C PRO A 102 0.43 -23.63 2.52
N ALA A 103 -0.82 -23.49 2.97
CA ALA A 103 -1.96 -24.20 2.45
C ALA A 103 -2.58 -23.45 1.25
N GLU A 104 -3.56 -24.08 0.59
CA GLU A 104 -4.21 -23.50 -0.60
C GLU A 104 -4.79 -22.11 -0.35
N ALA A 105 -5.47 -21.89 0.77
CA ALA A 105 -6.02 -20.57 1.12
C ALA A 105 -4.93 -19.49 1.25
N PHE A 106 -3.77 -19.85 1.79
CA PHE A 106 -2.61 -18.93 1.82
C PHE A 106 -2.14 -18.62 0.39
N GLU A 107 -2.00 -19.62 -0.48
CA GLU A 107 -1.50 -19.43 -1.84
C GLU A 107 -2.45 -18.55 -2.66
N GLN A 108 -3.76 -18.75 -2.53
CA GLN A 108 -4.77 -17.89 -3.16
C GLN A 108 -4.64 -16.44 -2.71
N GLN A 109 -4.47 -16.19 -1.42
CA GLN A 109 -4.29 -14.84 -0.90
C GLN A 109 -2.91 -14.26 -1.26
N TRP A 110 -1.87 -15.12 -1.37
CA TRP A 110 -0.51 -14.72 -1.78
C TRP A 110 -0.44 -14.20 -3.22
N GLU A 111 -1.38 -14.57 -4.09
CA GLU A 111 -1.46 -14.00 -5.45
C GLU A 111 -1.58 -12.48 -5.40
N THR A 112 -2.37 -11.94 -4.46
CA THR A 112 -2.60 -10.49 -4.28
C THR A 112 -1.62 -9.90 -3.26
N ASP A 113 -1.62 -10.40 -2.02
CA ASP A 113 -0.79 -9.83 -0.95
C ASP A 113 0.71 -10.00 -1.24
N GLY A 114 1.12 -11.12 -1.84
CA GLY A 114 2.49 -11.35 -2.26
C GLY A 114 2.93 -10.39 -3.37
N GLN A 115 2.03 -10.04 -4.29
CA GLN A 115 2.28 -9.02 -5.31
C GLN A 115 2.53 -7.66 -4.66
N ASP A 116 1.69 -7.24 -3.74
CA ASP A 116 1.83 -5.98 -3.00
C ASP A 116 3.14 -5.94 -2.20
N ILE A 117 3.45 -7.01 -1.47
CA ILE A 117 4.68 -7.11 -0.67
C ILE A 117 5.92 -7.02 -1.56
N ARG A 118 5.95 -7.71 -2.71
CA ARG A 118 7.05 -7.62 -3.66
C ARG A 118 7.17 -6.23 -4.26
N ALA A 119 6.06 -5.55 -4.54
CA ALA A 119 6.06 -4.18 -5.03
C ALA A 119 6.66 -3.22 -3.99
N LEU A 120 6.27 -3.32 -2.72
CA LEU A 120 6.86 -2.57 -1.61
C LEU A 120 8.37 -2.81 -1.52
N LEU A 121 8.80 -4.07 -1.52
CA LEU A 121 10.23 -4.41 -1.44
C LEU A 121 11.02 -3.87 -2.62
N ARG A 122 10.49 -3.95 -3.85
CA ARG A 122 11.13 -3.38 -5.05
C ARG A 122 11.23 -1.86 -5.00
N SER A 123 10.28 -1.19 -4.36
CA SER A 123 10.33 0.27 -4.16
C SER A 123 11.32 0.72 -3.08
N GLY A 124 12.01 -0.21 -2.43
CA GLY A 124 12.94 0.09 -1.33
C GLY A 124 12.27 0.18 0.04
N THR A 125 11.01 -0.27 0.16
CA THR A 125 10.22 -0.20 1.39
C THR A 125 10.42 -1.47 2.22
N ASP A 126 10.65 -1.31 3.53
CA ASP A 126 10.97 -2.39 4.45
C ASP A 126 9.71 -3.12 4.95
N VAL A 127 9.80 -4.45 5.06
CA VAL A 127 8.72 -5.34 5.50
C VAL A 127 9.22 -6.25 6.62
N VAL A 128 8.44 -6.45 7.67
CA VAL A 128 8.73 -7.42 8.74
C VAL A 128 7.83 -8.64 8.61
N VAL A 129 8.42 -9.82 8.66
CA VAL A 129 7.74 -11.12 8.67
C VAL A 129 7.97 -11.78 10.03
N HIS A 130 6.93 -12.25 10.68
CA HIS A 130 7.06 -12.98 11.92
C HIS A 130 6.18 -14.23 11.99
N CYS A 131 6.64 -15.20 12.79
CA CYS A 131 5.84 -16.32 13.24
C CYS A 131 5.99 -16.46 14.76
N LYS A 132 5.63 -17.59 15.37
CA LYS A 132 5.77 -17.81 16.83
C LYS A 132 7.22 -17.69 17.31
N GLY A 133 8.15 -18.42 16.66
CA GLY A 133 9.59 -18.47 17.02
C GLY A 133 10.50 -17.59 16.17
N GLY A 134 10.02 -17.14 14.99
CA GLY A 134 10.83 -16.36 14.05
C GLY A 134 11.89 -17.20 13.33
N LEU A 135 11.64 -18.50 13.12
CA LEU A 135 12.57 -19.42 12.49
C LEU A 135 11.97 -20.10 11.26
N GLY A 136 11.07 -21.09 11.45
CA GLY A 136 10.56 -21.93 10.36
C GLY A 136 9.72 -21.16 9.34
N ARG A 137 8.50 -20.83 9.73
CA ARG A 137 7.52 -20.14 8.86
C ARG A 137 8.03 -18.78 8.37
N ALA A 138 8.56 -17.94 9.27
CA ALA A 138 9.06 -16.62 8.93
C ALA A 138 10.30 -16.69 8.04
N GLY A 139 11.24 -17.57 8.35
CA GLY A 139 12.43 -17.80 7.52
C GLY A 139 12.09 -18.34 6.14
N MET A 140 11.14 -19.26 6.05
CA MET A 140 10.66 -19.83 4.79
C MET A 140 10.05 -18.75 3.90
N ILE A 141 9.16 -17.90 4.43
CA ILE A 141 8.51 -16.83 3.65
C ILE A 141 9.50 -15.73 3.29
N ALA A 142 10.44 -15.37 4.17
CA ALA A 142 11.51 -14.46 3.83
C ALA A 142 12.39 -14.98 2.67
N ALA A 143 12.78 -16.26 2.72
CA ALA A 143 13.51 -16.88 1.61
C ALA A 143 12.69 -16.99 0.32
N ARG A 144 11.39 -17.30 0.42
CA ARG A 144 10.46 -17.27 -0.72
C ARG A 144 10.45 -15.89 -1.38
N LEU A 145 10.30 -14.83 -0.61
CA LEU A 145 10.32 -13.45 -1.12
C LEU A 145 11.65 -13.11 -1.82
N LEU A 146 12.80 -13.51 -1.24
CA LEU A 146 14.09 -13.32 -1.89
C LEU A 146 14.15 -14.01 -3.26
N VAL A 147 13.64 -15.25 -3.36
CA VAL A 147 13.60 -15.99 -4.62
C VAL A 147 12.64 -15.35 -5.62
N GLU A 148 11.44 -15.00 -5.16
CA GLU A 148 10.45 -14.32 -6.00
C GLU A 148 10.97 -12.96 -6.50
N LEU A 149 11.89 -12.31 -5.77
CA LEU A 149 12.58 -11.08 -6.15
C LEU A 149 13.85 -11.28 -7.01
N GLY A 150 14.15 -12.53 -7.39
CA GLY A 150 15.24 -12.83 -8.34
C GLY A 150 16.50 -13.46 -7.75
N MET A 151 16.56 -13.69 -6.44
CA MET A 151 17.70 -14.38 -5.84
C MET A 151 17.61 -15.89 -6.10
N PRO A 152 18.70 -16.58 -6.49
CA PRO A 152 18.71 -18.05 -6.59
C PRO A 152 18.28 -18.71 -5.28
N PRO A 153 17.47 -19.80 -5.28
CA PRO A 153 16.94 -20.44 -4.08
C PRO A 153 18.00 -20.81 -3.04
N GLU A 154 19.09 -21.42 -3.46
CA GLU A 154 20.17 -21.82 -2.53
C GLU A 154 20.88 -20.61 -1.93
N GLN A 155 20.97 -19.50 -2.64
CA GLN A 155 21.51 -18.27 -2.10
C GLN A 155 20.54 -17.67 -1.07
N ALA A 156 19.24 -17.63 -1.38
CA ALA A 156 18.21 -17.13 -0.46
C ALA A 156 18.21 -17.92 0.86
N ILE A 157 18.32 -19.25 0.79
CA ILE A 157 18.44 -20.12 1.96
C ILE A 157 19.69 -19.77 2.79
N ARG A 158 20.85 -19.60 2.14
CA ARG A 158 22.09 -19.23 2.85
C ARG A 158 21.98 -17.86 3.51
N GLU A 159 21.46 -16.84 2.81
CA GLU A 159 21.33 -15.49 3.35
C GLU A 159 20.38 -15.46 4.56
N VAL A 160 19.23 -16.12 4.48
CA VAL A 160 18.28 -16.20 5.59
C VAL A 160 18.90 -16.93 6.78
N ARG A 161 19.59 -18.04 6.58
CA ARG A 161 20.25 -18.79 7.66
C ARG A 161 21.44 -18.06 8.24
N ARG A 162 22.15 -17.26 7.45
CA ARG A 162 23.24 -16.39 7.93
C ARG A 162 22.69 -15.29 8.85
N ALA A 163 21.58 -14.67 8.46
CA ALA A 163 20.93 -13.61 9.25
C ALA A 163 20.20 -14.19 10.48
N ARG A 164 19.59 -15.37 10.33
CA ARG A 164 18.82 -16.03 11.40
C ARG A 164 19.17 -17.51 11.47
N ALA A 165 20.14 -17.84 12.31
CA ALA A 165 20.56 -19.24 12.49
C ALA A 165 19.37 -20.14 12.88
N GLY A 166 19.29 -21.33 12.27
CA GLY A 166 18.17 -22.27 12.45
C GLY A 166 16.91 -21.95 11.66
N ALA A 167 16.90 -20.92 10.82
CA ALA A 167 15.74 -20.62 9.96
C ALA A 167 15.51 -21.70 8.90
N ILE A 168 14.24 -21.84 8.46
CA ILE A 168 13.76 -22.88 7.53
C ILE A 168 13.96 -24.26 8.16
N GLU A 169 13.08 -24.58 9.12
CA GLU A 169 13.28 -25.68 10.09
C GLU A 169 13.00 -27.05 9.51
N THR A 170 12.04 -27.17 8.58
CA THR A 170 11.59 -28.48 8.10
C THR A 170 12.03 -28.77 6.66
N PRO A 171 12.18 -30.07 6.29
CA PRO A 171 12.44 -30.44 4.90
C PRO A 171 11.38 -29.94 3.93
N ALA A 172 10.10 -29.90 4.34
CA ALA A 172 9.01 -29.40 3.52
C ALA A 172 9.14 -27.89 3.24
N GLN A 173 9.51 -27.10 4.25
CA GLN A 173 9.80 -25.66 4.11
C GLN A 173 10.97 -25.43 3.16
N LEU A 174 12.03 -26.21 3.30
CA LEU A 174 13.21 -26.14 2.43
C LEU A 174 12.84 -26.48 0.97
N ALA A 175 12.06 -27.52 0.77
CA ALA A 175 11.57 -27.93 -0.55
C ALA A 175 10.70 -26.84 -1.20
N LEU A 176 9.87 -26.15 -0.41
CA LEU A 176 9.08 -25.03 -0.90
C LEU A 176 9.99 -23.92 -1.45
N VAL A 177 10.98 -23.49 -0.68
CA VAL A 177 11.90 -22.43 -1.14
C VAL A 177 12.64 -22.85 -2.42
N ARG A 178 13.09 -24.11 -2.50
CA ARG A 178 13.81 -24.65 -3.68
C ARG A 178 12.95 -24.67 -4.94
N ARG A 179 11.63 -24.97 -4.83
CA ARG A 179 10.71 -24.97 -5.96
C ARG A 179 10.13 -23.59 -6.31
N THR A 180 10.31 -22.61 -5.44
CA THR A 180 9.88 -21.23 -5.69
C THR A 180 10.58 -20.70 -6.95
N LYS A 181 9.83 -20.00 -7.79
CA LYS A 181 10.35 -19.39 -9.01
C LYS A 181 10.46 -17.89 -8.82
N THR A 182 11.42 -17.29 -9.50
CA THR A 182 11.48 -15.84 -9.65
C THR A 182 10.19 -15.35 -10.27
N ILE A 183 9.56 -14.42 -9.62
CA ILE A 183 8.48 -13.64 -10.19
C ILE A 183 9.17 -12.39 -10.72
N ILE A 184 9.51 -12.44 -12.01
CA ILE A 184 9.96 -11.24 -12.69
C ILE A 184 8.90 -10.20 -12.37
N ALA A 185 9.30 -9.00 -11.90
CA ALA A 185 8.41 -7.88 -12.02
C ALA A 185 7.96 -7.95 -13.50
N VAL A 186 6.71 -8.26 -13.75
CA VAL A 186 6.09 -7.62 -14.90
C VAL A 186 6.38 -6.18 -14.56
N ASP A 187 7.32 -5.58 -15.31
CA ASP A 187 7.83 -4.26 -15.01
C ASP A 187 6.64 -3.40 -14.61
N ALA A 188 6.59 -3.01 -13.33
CA ALA A 188 5.73 -1.89 -12.94
C ALA A 188 6.29 -0.59 -13.57
N THR A 189 7.38 -0.72 -14.35
CA THR A 189 7.92 0.22 -15.32
C THR A 189 7.63 -0.20 -16.75
N ALA A 190 7.25 -1.45 -17.05
CA ALA A 190 6.43 -1.75 -18.20
C ALA A 190 4.99 -1.63 -17.70
N ASP A 191 4.41 -0.47 -17.84
CA ASP A 191 2.95 -0.34 -17.88
C ASP A 191 2.40 -1.55 -18.67
N PRO A 192 1.33 -2.22 -18.19
CA PRO A 192 0.70 -3.27 -18.97
C PRO A 192 0.55 -2.73 -20.38
N PRO A 193 0.85 -3.54 -21.42
CA PRO A 193 0.97 -3.02 -22.78
C PRO A 193 -0.20 -2.09 -23.04
N ALA A 194 0.13 -0.87 -23.49
CA ALA A 194 -0.86 0.18 -23.66
C ALA A 194 -2.04 -0.36 -24.47
N ILE A 195 -3.24 -0.26 -23.92
CA ILE A 195 -4.44 -0.73 -24.60
C ILE A 195 -4.66 0.11 -25.86
N ASP A 196 -5.06 -0.56 -26.92
CA ASP A 196 -5.43 0.07 -28.18
C ASP A 196 -6.96 0.11 -28.30
N THR A 197 -7.55 1.23 -27.95
CA THR A 197 -9.01 1.38 -28.01
C THR A 197 -9.58 1.25 -29.43
N ALA A 198 -8.73 1.45 -30.47
CA ALA A 198 -9.16 1.26 -31.85
C ALA A 198 -9.40 -0.22 -32.22
N SER A 199 -8.72 -1.15 -31.52
CA SER A 199 -8.92 -2.60 -31.70
C SER A 199 -9.96 -3.20 -30.73
N MET A 200 -10.56 -2.40 -29.83
CA MET A 200 -11.48 -2.88 -28.83
C MET A 200 -12.93 -2.60 -29.20
N ARG A 201 -13.83 -3.45 -28.75
CA ARG A 201 -15.28 -3.26 -28.91
C ARG A 201 -15.83 -2.34 -27.82
N LYS A 202 -16.48 -1.25 -28.21
CA LYS A 202 -17.23 -0.41 -27.27
C LYS A 202 -18.49 -1.17 -26.80
N VAL A 203 -18.60 -1.41 -25.49
CA VAL A 203 -19.69 -2.20 -24.87
C VAL A 203 -20.51 -1.41 -23.88
N GLY A 204 -20.16 -0.14 -23.60
CA GLY A 204 -20.91 0.73 -22.70
C GLY A 204 -20.75 2.20 -23.03
N GLY A 205 -21.65 3.01 -22.48
CA GLY A 205 -21.69 4.45 -22.68
C GLY A 205 -20.59 5.20 -21.91
N GLN A 206 -20.61 6.52 -22.08
CA GLN A 206 -19.79 7.48 -21.36
C GLN A 206 -20.13 7.46 -19.86
N MET A 207 -19.11 7.54 -19.03
CA MET A 207 -19.23 7.75 -17.59
C MET A 207 -18.47 9.05 -17.24
N GLY A 208 -19.17 10.00 -16.62
CA GLY A 208 -18.64 11.34 -16.34
C GLY A 208 -18.69 12.28 -17.56
N THR A 209 -18.03 13.44 -17.47
CA THR A 209 -18.12 14.55 -18.42
C THR A 209 -17.22 14.40 -19.65
N ASN A 210 -16.11 13.66 -19.55
CA ASN A 210 -15.17 13.47 -20.65
C ASN A 210 -15.70 12.46 -21.68
N PRO A 211 -15.51 12.69 -22.99
CA PRO A 211 -15.85 11.72 -24.02
C PRO A 211 -15.16 10.37 -23.76
N GLY A 212 -15.89 9.26 -23.98
CA GLY A 212 -15.32 7.93 -23.72
C GLY A 212 -16.36 6.82 -23.70
N GLY A 213 -16.14 5.82 -22.90
CA GLY A 213 -17.05 4.69 -22.72
C GLY A 213 -16.36 3.47 -22.12
N VAL A 214 -17.11 2.38 -22.05
CA VAL A 214 -16.59 1.08 -21.65
C VAL A 214 -16.21 0.29 -22.89
N PHE A 215 -14.96 -0.17 -22.93
CA PHE A 215 -14.38 -0.95 -24.03
C PHE A 215 -14.00 -2.34 -23.54
N GLN A 216 -14.13 -3.33 -24.41
CA GLN A 216 -13.80 -4.73 -24.11
C GLN A 216 -12.76 -5.22 -25.10
N ASP A 217 -11.69 -5.84 -24.59
CA ASP A 217 -10.65 -6.48 -25.40
C ASP A 217 -11.06 -7.90 -25.85
N GLU A 218 -10.21 -8.54 -26.67
CA GLU A 218 -10.42 -9.88 -27.21
C GLU A 218 -10.49 -10.97 -26.12
N THR A 219 -9.93 -10.71 -24.94
CA THR A 219 -9.94 -11.63 -23.79
C THR A 219 -11.18 -11.45 -22.92
N GLY A 220 -12.05 -10.48 -23.23
CA GLY A 220 -13.24 -10.18 -22.45
C GLY A 220 -13.02 -9.18 -21.31
N ARG A 221 -11.80 -8.70 -21.08
CA ARG A 221 -11.52 -7.67 -20.07
C ARG A 221 -12.14 -6.36 -20.48
N ARG A 222 -12.74 -5.67 -19.53
CA ARG A 222 -13.39 -4.38 -19.75
C ARG A 222 -12.60 -3.24 -19.13
N PHE A 223 -12.58 -2.12 -19.82
CA PHE A 223 -11.92 -0.89 -19.40
C PHE A 223 -12.85 0.28 -19.58
N HIS A 224 -12.88 1.16 -18.59
CA HIS A 224 -13.44 2.49 -18.77
C HIS A 224 -12.36 3.38 -19.37
N VAL A 225 -12.64 3.98 -20.51
CA VAL A 225 -11.70 4.86 -21.23
C VAL A 225 -12.33 6.25 -21.34
N LYS A 226 -11.55 7.26 -21.02
CA LYS A 226 -11.91 8.67 -21.24
C LYS A 226 -10.87 9.35 -22.12
N SER A 227 -11.33 10.19 -23.05
CA SER A 227 -10.50 11.02 -23.90
C SER A 227 -10.44 12.41 -23.29
N LEU A 228 -9.25 12.85 -22.93
CA LEU A 228 -9.00 14.14 -22.28
C LEU A 228 -8.63 15.18 -23.35
N GLU A 229 -8.65 16.44 -22.96
CA GLU A 229 -8.41 17.58 -23.83
C GLU A 229 -7.01 17.52 -24.50
N SER A 230 -6.01 17.05 -23.75
CA SER A 230 -4.65 16.93 -24.30
C SER A 230 -3.84 15.80 -23.67
N PRO A 231 -2.71 15.40 -24.28
CA PRO A 231 -1.76 14.48 -23.68
C PRO A 231 -1.19 14.93 -22.34
N ALA A 232 -1.18 16.26 -22.07
CA ALA A 232 -0.74 16.80 -20.80
C ALA A 232 -1.71 16.47 -19.66
N HIS A 233 -3.01 16.53 -19.93
CA HIS A 233 -4.07 16.14 -18.99
C HIS A 233 -4.00 14.63 -18.68
N ALA A 234 -3.84 13.79 -19.70
CA ALA A 234 -3.70 12.34 -19.51
C ALA A 234 -2.48 11.98 -18.66
N ARG A 235 -1.34 12.60 -18.95
CA ARG A 235 -0.13 12.41 -18.16
C ARG A 235 -0.29 12.88 -16.72
N ASN A 236 -0.94 14.04 -16.51
CA ASN A 236 -1.23 14.57 -15.19
C ASN A 236 -2.04 13.58 -14.33
N GLU A 237 -3.09 13.01 -14.92
CA GLU A 237 -3.96 12.06 -14.23
C GLU A 237 -3.23 10.75 -13.91
N ILE A 238 -2.43 10.22 -14.84
CA ILE A 238 -1.60 9.03 -14.60
C ILE A 238 -0.60 9.28 -13.47
N ILE A 239 0.10 10.41 -13.47
CA ILE A 239 1.03 10.77 -12.38
C ILE A 239 0.30 10.88 -11.05
N ALA A 240 -0.88 11.50 -11.03
CA ALA A 240 -1.70 11.58 -9.83
C ALA A 240 -2.06 10.19 -9.31
N ALA A 241 -2.54 9.28 -10.17
CA ALA A 241 -2.87 7.91 -9.81
C ALA A 241 -1.64 7.16 -9.23
N ARG A 242 -0.46 7.33 -9.82
CA ARG A 242 0.79 6.75 -9.30
C ARG A 242 1.18 7.28 -7.93
N LEU A 243 0.93 8.57 -7.65
CA LEU A 243 1.16 9.15 -6.32
C LEU A 243 0.17 8.63 -5.28
N TYR A 244 -1.11 8.43 -5.65
CA TYR A 244 -2.09 7.76 -4.79
C TYR A 244 -1.66 6.33 -4.46
N GLN A 245 -1.28 5.54 -5.47
CA GLN A 245 -0.77 4.18 -5.30
C GLN A 245 0.49 4.14 -4.42
N LEU A 246 1.42 5.09 -4.63
CA LEU A 246 2.64 5.22 -3.82
C LEU A 246 2.31 5.49 -2.35
N ALA A 247 1.26 6.27 -2.07
CA ALA A 247 0.76 6.53 -0.73
C ALA A 247 -0.03 5.36 -0.14
N GLY A 248 -0.40 4.36 -0.94
CA GLY A 248 -1.28 3.25 -0.57
C GLY A 248 -2.77 3.62 -0.60
N ALA A 249 -3.13 4.78 -1.17
CA ALA A 249 -4.51 5.23 -1.25
C ALA A 249 -5.25 4.46 -2.36
N PRO A 250 -6.39 3.80 -2.04
CA PRO A 250 -7.15 3.05 -3.03
C PRO A 250 -7.70 3.97 -4.13
N THR A 251 -7.42 3.60 -5.38
CA THR A 251 -7.98 4.24 -6.58
C THR A 251 -8.18 3.20 -7.66
N LEU A 252 -8.83 3.57 -8.75
CA LEU A 252 -9.00 2.69 -9.90
C LEU A 252 -7.63 2.25 -10.46
N ALA A 253 -7.57 1.06 -11.05
CA ALA A 253 -6.37 0.54 -11.69
C ALA A 253 -6.17 1.21 -13.05
N TYR A 254 -5.27 2.18 -13.12
CA TYR A 254 -4.94 2.91 -14.35
C TYR A 254 -4.06 2.08 -15.26
N VAL A 255 -4.42 2.05 -16.55
CA VAL A 255 -3.73 1.35 -17.62
C VAL A 255 -3.35 2.36 -18.71
N ALA A 256 -2.14 2.26 -19.25
CA ALA A 256 -1.72 3.12 -20.35
C ALA A 256 -2.59 2.86 -21.59
N ALA A 257 -2.93 3.93 -22.32
CA ALA A 257 -3.58 3.85 -23.61
C ALA A 257 -2.61 4.27 -24.73
N LYS A 258 -2.72 3.66 -25.93
CA LYS A 258 -1.88 4.03 -27.07
C LYS A 258 -2.16 5.46 -27.54
N GLN A 259 -3.40 5.92 -27.44
CA GLN A 259 -3.75 7.29 -27.75
C GLN A 259 -3.23 8.21 -26.63
N PRO A 260 -2.40 9.21 -26.93
CA PRO A 260 -1.66 9.97 -25.90
C PRO A 260 -2.55 10.87 -25.05
N ASN A 261 -3.77 11.17 -25.47
CA ASN A 261 -4.77 11.93 -24.74
C ASN A 261 -5.84 11.06 -24.08
N GLN A 262 -5.67 9.73 -24.07
CA GLN A 262 -6.59 8.81 -23.41
C GLN A 262 -6.04 8.30 -22.09
N VAL A 263 -6.95 8.09 -21.15
CA VAL A 263 -6.72 7.41 -19.90
C VAL A 263 -7.69 6.26 -19.80
N ALA A 264 -7.21 5.12 -19.40
CA ALA A 264 -8.01 3.92 -19.20
C ALA A 264 -7.88 3.41 -17.76
N THR A 265 -8.99 2.90 -17.24
CA THR A 265 -9.01 2.20 -15.96
C THR A 265 -9.66 0.83 -16.13
N ALA A 266 -9.14 -0.19 -15.42
CA ALA A 266 -9.81 -1.48 -15.39
C ALA A 266 -11.23 -1.31 -14.84
N PHE A 267 -12.21 -1.89 -15.55
CA PHE A 267 -13.61 -1.79 -15.15
C PHE A 267 -13.85 -2.67 -13.91
N ILE A 268 -14.39 -2.07 -12.86
CA ILE A 268 -14.81 -2.76 -11.65
C ILE A 268 -16.28 -2.48 -11.36
N ALA A 269 -16.97 -3.43 -10.75
CA ALA A 269 -18.31 -3.23 -10.23
C ALA A 269 -18.21 -2.51 -8.87
N LEU A 270 -18.92 -1.39 -8.74
CA LEU A 270 -18.98 -0.63 -7.50
C LEU A 270 -20.28 -0.96 -6.76
N GLU A 271 -20.16 -1.18 -5.46
CA GLU A 271 -21.30 -1.36 -4.54
C GLU A 271 -21.96 -0.02 -4.23
N LYS A 272 -21.15 1.03 -4.16
CA LYS A 272 -21.56 2.42 -3.93
C LYS A 272 -20.75 3.35 -4.80
N THR A 273 -21.38 4.43 -5.24
CA THR A 273 -20.77 5.39 -6.18
C THR A 273 -20.86 6.84 -5.71
N ARG A 274 -21.35 7.07 -4.47
CA ARG A 274 -21.55 8.43 -3.95
C ARG A 274 -21.19 8.54 -2.47
N VAL A 275 -20.62 9.67 -2.09
CA VAL A 275 -20.30 10.05 -0.69
C VAL A 275 -21.53 9.92 0.22
N SER A 276 -22.73 10.25 -0.30
CA SER A 276 -24.00 10.17 0.46
C SER A 276 -24.40 8.74 0.85
N GLN A 277 -23.87 7.74 0.18
CA GLN A 277 -24.15 6.31 0.43
C GLN A 277 -23.18 5.67 1.42
N LEU A 278 -22.07 6.35 1.76
CA LEU A 278 -21.06 5.81 2.65
C LEU A 278 -21.60 5.70 4.09
N THR A 279 -21.36 4.56 4.70
CA THR A 279 -21.52 4.37 6.15
C THR A 279 -20.44 5.15 6.91
N ASP A 280 -20.62 5.32 8.23
CA ASP A 280 -19.61 5.98 9.07
C ASP A 280 -18.25 5.27 9.06
N ALA A 281 -18.25 3.94 8.95
CA ALA A 281 -17.02 3.16 8.85
C ALA A 281 -16.31 3.41 7.51
N GLU A 282 -17.04 3.41 6.40
CA GLU A 282 -16.52 3.73 5.07
C GLU A 282 -16.07 5.20 4.96
N ARG A 283 -16.83 6.12 5.56
CA ARG A 283 -16.42 7.52 5.64
C ARG A 283 -15.09 7.68 6.36
N ARG A 284 -14.87 6.97 7.48
CA ARG A 284 -13.56 6.96 8.16
C ARG A 284 -12.44 6.37 7.29
N GLN A 285 -12.73 5.37 6.46
CA GLN A 285 -11.73 4.88 5.47
C GLN A 285 -11.36 6.00 4.48
N ALA A 286 -12.33 6.72 3.92
CA ALA A 286 -12.07 7.84 3.02
C ALA A 286 -11.31 8.98 3.71
N GLN A 287 -11.67 9.32 4.95
CA GLN A 287 -11.00 10.34 5.77
C GLN A 287 -9.50 10.07 5.97
N HIS A 288 -9.11 8.80 6.08
CA HIS A 288 -7.70 8.41 6.19
C HIS A 288 -6.84 8.94 5.03
N TRP A 289 -7.43 9.16 3.87
CA TRP A 289 -6.73 9.60 2.66
C TRP A 289 -6.77 11.12 2.44
N LEU A 290 -7.34 11.91 3.36
CA LEU A 290 -7.35 13.38 3.27
C LEU A 290 -5.95 13.94 2.97
N GLY A 291 -4.90 13.41 3.63
CA GLY A 291 -3.53 13.84 3.41
C GLY A 291 -3.08 13.65 1.96
N VAL A 292 -3.47 12.55 1.32
CA VAL A 292 -3.12 12.26 -0.08
C VAL A 292 -3.84 13.20 -1.03
N HIS A 293 -5.14 13.46 -0.81
CA HIS A 293 -5.91 14.43 -1.58
C HIS A 293 -5.30 15.84 -1.47
N ALA A 294 -4.99 16.25 -0.26
CA ALA A 294 -4.37 17.56 -0.01
C ALA A 294 -2.96 17.65 -0.63
N TRP A 295 -2.12 16.66 -0.45
CA TRP A 295 -0.76 16.61 -1.01
C TRP A 295 -0.75 16.73 -2.53
N THR A 296 -1.66 16.01 -3.20
CA THR A 296 -1.80 16.03 -4.65
C THR A 296 -2.64 17.21 -5.15
N ALA A 297 -3.09 18.09 -4.26
CA ALA A 297 -4.02 19.18 -4.59
C ALA A 297 -5.26 18.68 -5.35
N ASN A 298 -5.82 17.53 -4.98
CA ASN A 298 -7.08 17.08 -5.56
C ASN A 298 -8.24 17.83 -4.90
N TRP A 299 -8.63 18.95 -5.51
CA TRP A 299 -9.72 19.79 -5.00
C TRP A 299 -11.10 19.15 -5.19
N ASP A 300 -11.16 18.18 -6.09
CA ASP A 300 -12.40 17.46 -6.42
C ASP A 300 -12.44 16.04 -5.78
N ALA A 301 -11.79 15.89 -4.64
CA ALA A 301 -11.66 14.59 -3.97
C ALA A 301 -13.02 13.93 -3.63
N ALA A 302 -14.03 14.72 -3.33
CA ALA A 302 -15.39 14.24 -3.06
C ALA A 302 -16.26 14.14 -4.32
N GLY A 303 -15.91 14.85 -5.41
CA GLY A 303 -16.77 15.11 -6.56
C GLY A 303 -17.76 16.25 -6.31
N TYR A 304 -18.09 16.99 -7.36
CA TYR A 304 -19.08 18.06 -7.27
C TYR A 304 -20.47 17.51 -6.90
N ASP A 305 -20.83 16.35 -7.46
CA ASP A 305 -22.06 15.62 -7.16
C ASP A 305 -21.86 14.53 -6.08
N GLY A 306 -20.72 14.53 -5.40
CA GLY A 306 -20.36 13.53 -4.41
C GLY A 306 -20.02 12.16 -5.00
N ASP A 307 -19.55 12.09 -6.24
CA ASP A 307 -19.39 10.88 -7.06
C ASP A 307 -17.93 10.44 -7.29
N ASN A 308 -16.96 11.10 -6.64
CA ASN A 308 -15.53 10.73 -6.73
C ASN A 308 -15.07 9.75 -5.65
N GLN A 309 -15.99 9.26 -4.80
CA GLN A 309 -15.72 8.19 -3.85
C GLN A 309 -16.69 7.03 -4.07
N GLY A 310 -16.16 5.84 -4.15
CA GLY A 310 -16.94 4.62 -4.33
C GLY A 310 -16.49 3.51 -3.41
N VAL A 311 -17.28 2.42 -3.37
CA VAL A 311 -16.96 1.21 -2.59
C VAL A 311 -16.94 0.02 -3.53
N ALA A 312 -15.87 -0.76 -3.43
CA ALA A 312 -15.77 -2.08 -4.07
C ALA A 312 -15.14 -3.06 -3.08
N ASN A 313 -15.77 -4.23 -2.91
CA ASN A 313 -15.33 -5.27 -1.96
C ASN A 313 -15.09 -4.72 -0.54
N GLY A 314 -15.96 -3.80 -0.10
CA GLY A 314 -15.85 -3.17 1.22
C GLY A 314 -14.70 -2.16 1.38
N VAL A 315 -13.97 -1.85 0.29
CA VAL A 315 -12.89 -0.86 0.28
C VAL A 315 -13.38 0.43 -0.36
N VAL A 316 -13.18 1.55 0.37
CA VAL A 316 -13.47 2.88 -0.18
C VAL A 316 -12.30 3.33 -1.03
N MET A 317 -12.59 3.81 -2.24
CA MET A 317 -11.58 4.25 -3.20
C MET A 317 -11.96 5.56 -3.88
N THR A 318 -10.95 6.29 -4.32
CA THR A 318 -11.11 7.48 -5.15
C THR A 318 -11.29 7.06 -6.60
N LEU A 319 -12.40 7.46 -7.20
CA LEU A 319 -12.79 7.06 -8.55
C LEU A 319 -12.18 7.94 -9.64
N ASP A 320 -11.97 9.23 -9.36
CA ASP A 320 -11.34 10.17 -10.29
C ASP A 320 -10.24 10.98 -9.60
N VAL A 321 -9.06 10.98 -10.19
CA VAL A 321 -7.91 11.77 -9.75
C VAL A 321 -7.49 12.82 -10.78
N GLY A 322 -8.29 13.04 -11.83
CA GLY A 322 -8.01 14.01 -12.90
C GLY A 322 -7.94 15.45 -12.38
N GLY A 323 -8.70 15.76 -11.34
CA GLY A 323 -8.67 17.06 -10.65
C GLY A 323 -7.46 17.29 -9.73
N ALA A 324 -6.47 16.38 -9.72
CA ALA A 324 -5.25 16.52 -8.94
C ALA A 324 -4.12 17.24 -9.70
N LEU A 325 -3.06 17.63 -9.00
CA LEU A 325 -1.84 18.27 -9.50
C LEU A 325 -2.13 19.58 -10.26
N ALA A 326 -1.72 19.65 -11.54
CA ALA A 326 -1.68 20.89 -12.29
C ALA A 326 -3.03 21.38 -12.82
N PHE A 327 -4.02 20.47 -12.93
CA PHE A 327 -5.31 20.78 -13.55
C PHE A 327 -6.48 20.66 -12.56
N ARG A 328 -7.56 21.38 -12.83
CA ARG A 328 -8.87 21.23 -12.17
C ARG A 328 -9.62 20.05 -12.79
N ALA A 329 -10.70 19.59 -12.15
CA ALA A 329 -11.55 18.51 -12.67
C ALA A 329 -12.09 18.78 -14.10
N GLN A 330 -12.33 20.04 -14.43
CA GLN A 330 -12.83 20.47 -15.73
C GLN A 330 -11.74 20.78 -16.77
N GLY A 331 -10.45 20.52 -16.43
CA GLY A 331 -9.32 20.69 -17.33
C GLY A 331 -8.56 22.00 -17.20
N ASP A 332 -9.12 23.03 -16.56
CA ASP A 332 -8.42 24.32 -16.39
C ASP A 332 -7.14 24.21 -15.59
N PRO A 333 -6.03 24.87 -16.01
CA PRO A 333 -4.80 24.90 -15.23
C PRO A 333 -4.98 25.61 -13.88
N LYS A 334 -4.45 25.01 -12.81
CA LYS A 334 -4.42 25.66 -11.47
C LYS A 334 -3.40 26.79 -11.37
N GLY A 335 -2.41 26.81 -12.25
CA GLY A 335 -1.38 27.83 -12.28
C GLY A 335 -0.65 28.00 -10.93
N LYS A 336 -0.55 29.23 -10.45
CA LYS A 336 0.11 29.56 -9.16
C LYS A 336 -0.62 29.02 -7.93
N ALA A 337 -1.89 28.64 -8.03
CA ALA A 337 -2.65 28.07 -6.92
C ALA A 337 -2.16 26.65 -6.56
N PHE A 338 -1.57 25.90 -7.50
CA PHE A 338 -0.84 24.69 -7.21
C PHE A 338 0.59 25.01 -6.76
N GLY A 339 0.72 25.60 -5.57
CA GLY A 339 1.98 25.95 -4.93
C GLY A 339 2.56 24.83 -4.07
N THR A 340 3.59 25.16 -3.27
CA THR A 340 4.25 24.24 -2.33
C THR A 340 3.59 24.24 -0.94
N CYS A 341 2.81 25.25 -0.60
CA CYS A 341 2.03 25.32 0.63
C CYS A 341 0.75 24.50 0.46
N VAL A 342 0.50 23.54 1.36
CA VAL A 342 -0.66 22.62 1.32
C VAL A 342 -1.78 23.20 2.18
N ARG A 343 -2.61 24.05 1.60
CA ARG A 343 -3.80 24.61 2.24
C ARG A 343 -5.00 23.65 2.19
N GLU A 344 -4.93 22.67 1.33
CA GLU A 344 -6.00 21.73 1.04
C GLU A 344 -6.41 20.87 2.24
N ILE A 345 -5.53 20.71 3.24
CA ILE A 345 -5.89 20.08 4.52
C ILE A 345 -7.07 20.80 5.18
N ASP A 346 -7.11 22.13 5.08
CA ASP A 346 -8.15 22.95 5.67
C ASP A 346 -9.28 23.22 4.67
N THR A 347 -8.95 23.58 3.43
CA THR A 347 -9.97 23.95 2.43
C THR A 347 -10.89 22.81 2.06
N LEU A 348 -10.40 21.56 1.91
CA LEU A 348 -11.26 20.39 1.65
C LEU A 348 -12.24 20.09 2.79
N ARG A 349 -11.95 20.52 3.99
CA ARG A 349 -12.79 20.33 5.17
C ARG A 349 -13.82 21.44 5.38
N GLN A 350 -13.61 22.58 4.76
CA GLN A 350 -14.36 23.84 5.00
C GLN A 350 -14.94 24.43 3.70
N ASP A 351 -14.85 23.73 2.60
CA ASP A 351 -15.32 24.20 1.29
C ASP A 351 -16.84 24.35 1.25
N ALA A 352 -17.32 25.59 1.47
CA ALA A 352 -18.75 25.87 1.48
C ALA A 352 -19.42 25.61 0.11
N ASP A 353 -18.63 25.64 -0.98
CA ASP A 353 -19.13 25.39 -2.34
C ASP A 353 -19.21 23.88 -2.65
N ASN A 354 -18.60 23.02 -1.82
CA ASN A 354 -18.68 21.56 -1.93
C ASN A 354 -19.18 20.89 -0.65
N PRO A 355 -20.50 20.78 -0.44
CA PRO A 355 -21.08 20.17 0.75
C PRO A 355 -20.72 18.67 0.89
N HIS A 356 -20.35 18.00 -0.21
CA HIS A 356 -19.91 16.61 -0.18
C HIS A 356 -18.51 16.47 0.42
N ALA A 357 -17.63 17.44 0.18
CA ALA A 357 -16.30 17.50 0.82
C ALA A 357 -16.44 17.77 2.32
N ILE A 358 -17.30 18.70 2.74
CA ILE A 358 -17.61 18.95 4.16
C ILE A 358 -18.18 17.70 4.82
N ARG A 359 -19.16 17.03 4.18
CA ARG A 359 -19.73 15.78 4.69
C ARG A 359 -18.68 14.69 4.87
N LEU A 360 -17.68 14.63 3.98
CA LEU A 360 -16.63 13.62 4.00
C LEU A 360 -15.57 13.93 5.06
N PHE A 361 -15.09 15.16 5.15
CA PHE A 361 -13.88 15.54 5.89
C PHE A 361 -14.12 16.54 7.04
N GLY A 362 -15.30 17.20 7.11
CA GLY A 362 -15.53 18.35 7.98
C GLY A 362 -15.44 18.04 9.48
N ASP A 363 -15.80 16.82 9.89
CA ASP A 363 -15.88 16.38 11.29
C ASP A 363 -14.62 15.63 11.77
N MET A 364 -13.54 15.63 11.00
CA MET A 364 -12.31 14.94 11.39
C MET A 364 -11.67 15.55 12.64
N SER A 365 -11.33 14.68 13.59
CA SER A 365 -10.58 15.08 14.77
C SER A 365 -9.13 15.48 14.43
N PRO A 366 -8.46 16.29 15.25
CA PRO A 366 -7.03 16.61 15.06
C PRO A 366 -6.15 15.36 14.96
N ALA A 367 -6.42 14.33 15.72
CA ALA A 367 -5.71 13.05 15.66
C ALA A 367 -5.90 12.35 14.31
N ALA A 368 -7.12 12.35 13.76
CA ALA A 368 -7.41 11.77 12.45
C ALA A 368 -6.73 12.56 11.31
N ILE A 369 -6.68 13.89 11.43
CA ILE A 369 -5.96 14.75 10.48
C ILE A 369 -4.47 14.47 10.53
N ASN A 370 -3.86 14.39 11.70
CA ASN A 370 -2.45 14.06 11.86
C ASN A 370 -2.13 12.67 11.31
N ALA A 371 -2.99 11.68 11.53
CA ALA A 371 -2.84 10.34 10.95
C ALA A 371 -2.87 10.37 9.40
N ALA A 372 -3.78 11.15 8.81
CA ALA A 372 -3.87 11.31 7.36
C ALA A 372 -2.63 12.04 6.78
N ILE A 373 -2.11 13.05 7.45
CA ILE A 373 -0.86 13.74 7.08
C ILE A 373 0.33 12.77 7.15
N ALA A 374 0.40 11.96 8.19
CA ALA A 374 1.47 11.00 8.40
C ALA A 374 1.59 9.96 7.27
N VAL A 375 0.51 9.63 6.57
CA VAL A 375 0.55 8.77 5.37
C VAL A 375 1.51 9.32 4.34
N VAL A 376 1.43 10.62 4.05
CA VAL A 376 2.24 11.28 3.02
C VAL A 376 3.66 11.53 3.49
N THR A 377 3.85 11.97 4.73
CA THR A 377 5.17 12.38 5.24
C THR A 377 6.15 11.22 5.36
N ARG A 378 5.67 9.98 5.40
CA ARG A 378 6.49 8.76 5.42
C ARG A 378 7.00 8.33 4.04
N ILE A 379 6.49 8.92 2.95
CA ILE A 379 6.88 8.53 1.59
C ILE A 379 8.31 9.00 1.32
N PRO A 380 9.25 8.14 0.90
CA PRO A 380 10.62 8.56 0.58
C PRO A 380 10.67 9.51 -0.62
N ASP A 381 11.50 10.56 -0.56
CA ASP A 381 11.65 11.53 -1.65
C ASP A 381 12.06 10.88 -2.97
N ALA A 382 12.95 9.89 -2.91
CA ALA A 382 13.36 9.14 -4.09
C ALA A 382 12.18 8.37 -4.75
N ALA A 383 11.22 7.89 -3.96
CA ALA A 383 10.04 7.20 -4.48
C ALA A 383 9.08 8.19 -5.16
N ILE A 384 8.88 9.38 -4.56
CA ILE A 384 8.11 10.46 -5.18
C ILE A 384 8.72 10.85 -6.52
N ARG A 385 10.04 11.05 -6.54
CA ARG A 385 10.77 11.43 -7.76
C ARG A 385 10.58 10.37 -8.86
N ARG A 386 10.76 9.09 -8.54
CA ARG A 386 10.54 7.98 -9.49
C ARG A 386 9.09 7.94 -9.99
N ALA A 387 8.10 8.07 -9.10
CA ALA A 387 6.69 8.04 -9.48
C ALA A 387 6.33 9.17 -10.45
N VAL A 388 6.90 10.36 -10.27
CA VAL A 388 6.66 11.51 -11.16
C VAL A 388 7.43 11.37 -12.47
N THR A 389 8.76 11.21 -12.41
CA THR A 389 9.60 11.25 -13.62
C THR A 389 9.47 9.97 -14.47
N GLY A 390 9.26 8.80 -13.85
CA GLY A 390 9.02 7.54 -14.53
C GLY A 390 7.71 7.52 -15.32
N ASN A 391 6.77 8.42 -15.02
CA ASN A 391 5.51 8.57 -15.76
C ASN A 391 5.47 9.85 -16.62
N GLY A 392 6.63 10.32 -17.03
CA GLY A 392 6.75 11.45 -17.97
C GLY A 392 6.54 12.83 -17.33
N GLY A 393 6.51 12.92 -16.00
CA GLY A 393 6.50 14.19 -15.27
C GLY A 393 7.89 14.82 -15.21
N THR A 394 7.93 16.12 -14.93
CA THR A 394 9.19 16.88 -14.85
C THR A 394 9.84 16.76 -13.47
N SER A 395 11.16 16.97 -13.39
CA SER A 395 11.87 17.08 -12.11
C SER A 395 11.31 18.22 -11.26
N ALA A 396 10.90 19.33 -11.87
CA ALA A 396 10.27 20.46 -11.16
C ALA A 396 8.95 20.05 -10.50
N LEU A 397 8.14 19.19 -11.12
CA LEU A 397 6.95 18.64 -10.50
C LEU A 397 7.31 17.72 -9.32
N ALA A 398 8.32 16.85 -9.48
CA ALA A 398 8.79 15.99 -8.41
C ALA A 398 9.30 16.80 -7.21
N ASP A 399 10.09 17.86 -7.46
CA ASP A 399 10.59 18.76 -6.41
C ASP A 399 9.44 19.49 -5.70
N LYS A 400 8.41 19.92 -6.45
CA LYS A 400 7.20 20.51 -5.88
C LYS A 400 6.47 19.53 -4.96
N MET A 401 6.29 18.27 -5.38
CA MET A 401 5.62 17.25 -4.56
C MET A 401 6.40 16.93 -3.27
N ILE A 402 7.72 16.91 -3.33
CA ILE A 402 8.59 16.75 -2.16
C ILE A 402 8.46 17.97 -1.24
N ALA A 403 8.46 19.18 -1.78
CA ALA A 403 8.26 20.41 -1.00
C ALA A 403 6.87 20.45 -0.33
N ARG A 404 5.80 20.03 -1.02
CA ARG A 404 4.46 19.89 -0.44
C ARG A 404 4.43 18.87 0.71
N LYS A 405 5.11 17.73 0.56
CA LYS A 405 5.28 16.77 1.66
C LYS A 405 5.98 17.40 2.87
N ALA A 406 7.06 18.16 2.64
CA ALA A 406 7.79 18.84 3.70
C ALA A 406 6.93 19.93 4.38
N ASP A 407 6.07 20.61 3.64
CA ASP A 407 5.09 21.55 4.19
C ASP A 407 4.09 20.86 5.12
N MET A 408 3.58 19.71 4.71
CA MET A 408 2.66 18.90 5.55
C MET A 408 3.35 18.41 6.82
N ALA A 409 4.62 18.01 6.74
CA ALA A 409 5.38 17.55 7.91
C ALA A 409 5.48 18.63 9.01
N ARG A 410 5.52 19.92 8.65
CA ARG A 410 5.52 21.02 9.61
C ARG A 410 4.21 21.21 10.37
N ARG A 411 3.13 20.56 9.90
CA ARG A 411 1.81 20.61 10.57
C ARG A 411 1.60 19.47 11.58
N LEU A 412 2.50 18.47 11.60
CA LEU A 412 2.48 17.40 12.60
C LEU A 412 3.03 17.98 13.92
N THR A 413 2.15 18.22 14.86
CA THR A 413 2.48 18.71 16.22
C THR A 413 2.27 17.61 17.26
#